data_6c867fee29e268adf755894753aa81e1
#
_entry.id   6c867fee29e268adf755894753aa81e1
#
_cell.length_a   1.000
_cell.length_b   1.000
_cell.length_c   1.000
_cell.angle_alpha   90.00
_cell.angle_beta   90.00
_cell.angle_gamma   90.00
#
_symmetry.space_group_name_H-M   'P 1'
#
loop_
_entity.id
_entity.type
_entity.pdbx_description
1 polymer ?
#
loop_
_entity_poly.entity_id
_entity_poly.type
_entity_poly.pdbx_seq_one_letter_code
_entity_poly.pdbx_strand_id
1 'polypeptide(L)'
;MFSVSYFVRDRADFDKSVAELSEAFGRKVMPISLPINAGPQIKGAVCLVSRKAFLSKPGAAEVEVADVPADMVEAVNAAREALLEMVAECDDELMNSFLENGTLTDEEFGKGLRKAIAVRGVFPVFAVAGTAMAGVHPLLAALVAAAPSPFEGPTWTATAEDGQSG
;
A
#
# COMPACT_ATOMS: atom_id res chain seq x y z
N MET A 1 -1.25 6.82 7.44
CA MET A 1 -1.24 5.73 8.43
C MET A 1 -1.25 4.43 7.64
N PHE A 2 -0.28 3.55 7.85
CA PHE A 2 -0.22 2.27 7.14
C PHE A 2 -0.96 1.22 7.98
N SER A 3 -1.85 0.46 7.35
CA SER A 3 -2.50 -0.68 7.98
C SER A 3 -1.89 -1.97 7.47
N VAL A 4 -1.58 -2.89 8.38
CA VAL A 4 -0.94 -4.16 8.07
C VAL A 4 -1.79 -5.28 8.65
N SER A 5 -2.14 -6.24 7.82
CA SER A 5 -2.92 -7.42 8.21
C SER A 5 -2.06 -8.68 8.19
N TYR A 6 -2.20 -9.53 9.22
CA TYR A 6 -1.47 -10.80 9.36
C TYR A 6 -2.32 -11.97 8.87
N PHE A 7 -1.77 -12.80 7.97
CA PHE A 7 -2.50 -13.88 7.32
C PHE A 7 -1.94 -15.29 7.56
N VAL A 8 -1.37 -15.55 8.75
CA VAL A 8 -0.78 -16.88 9.07
C VAL A 8 -1.75 -17.79 9.83
N ARG A 9 -2.94 -17.29 10.19
CA ARG A 9 -3.92 -18.08 10.96
C ARG A 9 -4.98 -18.69 10.04
N ASP A 10 -5.53 -19.86 10.41
CA ASP A 10 -6.52 -20.62 9.63
C ASP A 10 -7.83 -19.84 9.32
N ARG A 11 -8.07 -18.72 10.01
CA ARG A 11 -9.25 -17.86 9.82
C ARG A 11 -8.88 -16.46 9.30
N ALA A 12 -7.66 -16.27 8.83
CA ALA A 12 -7.25 -14.99 8.28
C ALA A 12 -7.81 -14.84 6.86
N ASP A 13 -8.64 -13.83 6.69
CA ASP A 13 -9.27 -13.47 5.43
C ASP A 13 -8.92 -12.01 5.10
N PHE A 14 -8.23 -11.82 3.98
CA PHE A 14 -7.76 -10.49 3.58
C PHE A 14 -8.93 -9.60 3.16
N ASP A 15 -9.81 -10.13 2.33
CA ASP A 15 -10.92 -9.35 1.77
C ASP A 15 -11.89 -8.92 2.88
N LYS A 16 -12.15 -9.81 3.83
CA LYS A 16 -12.93 -9.49 5.01
C LYS A 16 -12.27 -8.41 5.86
N SER A 17 -10.96 -8.50 6.07
CA SER A 17 -10.22 -7.48 6.84
C SER A 17 -10.23 -6.13 6.14
N VAL A 18 -10.07 -6.10 4.82
CA VAL A 18 -10.18 -4.87 4.02
C VAL A 18 -11.59 -4.30 4.08
N ALA A 19 -12.63 -5.15 4.02
CA ALA A 19 -14.01 -4.72 4.14
C ALA A 19 -14.31 -4.10 5.52
N GLU A 20 -13.87 -4.74 6.62
CA GLU A 20 -14.00 -4.21 7.98
C GLU A 20 -13.26 -2.87 8.17
N LEU A 21 -12.06 -2.75 7.59
CA LEU A 21 -11.32 -1.48 7.58
C LEU A 21 -12.06 -0.41 6.77
N SER A 22 -12.64 -0.77 5.64
CA SER A 22 -13.41 0.15 4.78
C SER A 22 -14.71 0.59 5.45
N GLU A 23 -15.35 -0.27 6.24
CA GLU A 23 -16.50 0.08 7.08
C GLU A 23 -16.12 1.09 8.17
N ALA A 24 -14.95 0.92 8.80
CA ALA A 24 -14.49 1.78 9.89
C ALA A 24 -13.90 3.12 9.41
N PHE A 25 -13.17 3.14 8.28
CA PHE A 25 -12.40 4.29 7.80
C PHE A 25 -12.86 4.83 6.45
N GLY A 26 -13.89 4.25 5.87
CA GLY A 26 -14.47 4.66 4.59
C GLY A 26 -13.69 4.16 3.36
N ARG A 27 -14.13 4.61 2.19
CA ARG A 27 -13.60 4.19 0.87
C ARG A 27 -12.13 4.52 0.61
N LYS A 28 -11.51 5.30 1.48
CA LYS A 28 -10.09 5.66 1.39
C LYS A 28 -9.13 4.53 1.74
N VAL A 29 -9.64 3.42 2.26
CA VAL A 29 -8.88 2.21 2.56
C VAL A 29 -8.61 1.46 1.27
N MET A 30 -7.34 1.44 0.84
CA MET A 30 -6.95 0.88 -0.44
C MET A 30 -5.85 -0.17 -0.27
N PRO A 31 -6.04 -1.39 -0.78
CA PRO A 31 -4.96 -2.36 -0.87
C PRO A 31 -3.81 -1.83 -1.74
N ILE A 32 -2.58 -1.97 -1.28
CA ILE A 32 -1.36 -1.71 -2.04
C ILE A 32 -0.68 -3.02 -2.42
N SER A 33 -0.96 -4.09 -1.67
CA SER A 33 -0.53 -5.43 -2.03
C SER A 33 -1.64 -6.44 -1.78
N LEU A 34 -1.70 -7.47 -2.63
CA LEU A 34 -2.62 -8.60 -2.51
C LEU A 34 -1.85 -9.86 -2.11
N PRO A 35 -2.38 -10.70 -1.21
CA PRO A 35 -1.70 -11.93 -0.78
C PRO A 35 -1.74 -12.99 -1.88
N ILE A 36 -0.64 -13.72 -2.05
CA ILE A 36 -0.58 -14.93 -2.88
C ILE A 36 -0.82 -16.12 -1.96
N ASN A 37 -1.94 -16.85 -2.14
CA ASN A 37 -2.39 -17.92 -1.27
C ASN A 37 -2.50 -17.44 0.21
N ALA A 38 -3.60 -16.76 0.53
CA ALA A 38 -3.90 -16.30 1.90
C ALA A 38 -3.99 -17.47 2.90
N GLY A 39 -3.80 -17.18 4.18
CA GLY A 39 -3.87 -18.15 5.28
C GLY A 39 -2.54 -18.83 5.58
N PRO A 40 -2.54 -20.09 6.07
CA PRO A 40 -1.34 -20.78 6.51
C PRO A 40 -0.31 -21.05 5.41
N GLN A 41 -0.75 -21.02 4.15
CA GLN A 41 0.06 -21.30 2.98
C GLN A 41 0.45 -20.05 2.18
N ILE A 42 0.47 -18.88 2.82
CA ILE A 42 0.86 -17.65 2.14
C ILE A 42 2.26 -17.80 1.56
N LYS A 43 2.39 -17.57 0.25
CA LYS A 43 3.65 -17.69 -0.49
C LYS A 43 4.32 -16.35 -0.75
N GLY A 44 3.58 -15.26 -0.61
CA GLY A 44 4.09 -13.94 -0.93
C GLY A 44 2.97 -12.91 -1.08
N ALA A 45 3.28 -11.83 -1.75
CA ALA A 45 2.31 -10.80 -2.08
C ALA A 45 2.60 -10.17 -3.45
N VAL A 46 1.55 -9.78 -4.17
CA VAL A 46 1.66 -8.96 -5.38
C VAL A 46 1.58 -7.50 -4.97
N CYS A 47 2.54 -6.70 -5.38
CA CYS A 47 2.52 -5.25 -5.22
C CYS A 47 1.77 -4.61 -6.39
N LEU A 48 0.71 -3.84 -6.10
CA LEU A 48 -0.11 -3.17 -7.11
C LEU A 48 0.63 -2.00 -7.78
N VAL A 49 1.60 -1.40 -7.08
CA VAL A 49 2.39 -0.29 -7.62
C VAL A 49 3.34 -0.78 -8.71
N SER A 50 4.17 -1.78 -8.39
CA SER A 50 5.17 -2.32 -9.32
C SER A 50 4.64 -3.40 -10.25
N ARG A 51 3.44 -3.93 -10.01
CA ARG A 51 2.85 -5.08 -10.70
C ARG A 51 3.79 -6.31 -10.73
N LYS A 52 4.45 -6.55 -9.60
CA LYS A 52 5.35 -7.70 -9.42
C LYS A 52 4.91 -8.53 -8.23
N ALA A 53 5.12 -9.84 -8.36
CA ALA A 53 4.95 -10.78 -7.26
C ALA A 53 6.27 -10.89 -6.47
N PHE A 54 6.16 -10.84 -5.15
CA PHE A 54 7.25 -10.98 -4.21
C PHE A 54 7.02 -12.28 -3.45
N LEU A 55 7.71 -13.34 -3.88
CA LEU A 55 7.59 -14.67 -3.32
C LEU A 55 8.60 -14.86 -2.20
N SER A 56 8.15 -15.35 -1.07
CA SER A 56 8.98 -15.58 0.12
C SER A 56 9.28 -17.07 0.25
N LYS A 57 10.54 -17.41 0.50
CA LYS A 57 10.96 -18.78 0.83
C LYS A 57 11.09 -18.89 2.35
N PRO A 58 10.48 -19.88 3.00
CA PRO A 58 10.63 -20.08 4.43
C PRO A 58 12.11 -20.19 4.83
N GLY A 59 12.53 -19.35 5.78
CA GLY A 59 13.90 -19.34 6.29
C GLY A 59 14.94 -18.62 5.43
N ALA A 60 14.54 -18.04 4.28
CA ALA A 60 15.42 -17.22 3.46
C ALA A 60 15.12 -15.72 3.65
N ALA A 61 16.17 -14.91 3.74
CA ALA A 61 16.04 -13.45 3.71
C ALA A 61 15.80 -12.92 2.28
N GLU A 62 16.09 -13.74 1.28
CA GLU A 62 15.93 -13.38 -0.12
C GLU A 62 14.49 -13.57 -0.58
N VAL A 63 14.02 -12.55 -1.29
CA VAL A 63 12.69 -12.51 -1.91
C VAL A 63 12.87 -12.74 -3.42
N GLU A 64 12.16 -13.71 -3.95
CA GLU A 64 12.11 -13.93 -5.39
C GLU A 64 11.08 -12.97 -6.02
N VAL A 65 11.52 -12.17 -6.99
CA VAL A 65 10.65 -11.29 -7.74
C VAL A 65 10.21 -12.00 -9.01
N ALA A 66 8.91 -12.14 -9.20
CA ALA A 66 8.29 -12.82 -10.32
C ALA A 66 7.20 -11.95 -10.96
N ASP A 67 6.70 -12.39 -12.08
CA ASP A 67 5.51 -11.78 -12.68
C ASP A 67 4.24 -12.19 -11.90
N VAL A 68 3.16 -11.42 -12.10
CA VAL A 68 1.88 -11.68 -11.45
C VAL A 68 1.38 -13.08 -11.87
N PRO A 69 0.98 -13.94 -10.91
CA PRO A 69 0.38 -15.23 -11.22
C PRO A 69 -0.84 -15.08 -12.13
N ALA A 70 -0.98 -15.97 -13.10
CA ALA A 70 -2.03 -15.88 -14.14
C ALA A 70 -3.47 -15.86 -13.56
N ASP A 71 -3.68 -16.57 -12.45
CA ASP A 71 -4.93 -16.62 -11.71
C ASP A 71 -5.25 -15.34 -10.94
N MET A 72 -4.27 -14.46 -10.73
CA MET A 72 -4.43 -13.19 -10.01
C MET A 72 -4.46 -11.96 -10.92
N VAL A 73 -4.17 -12.09 -12.21
CA VAL A 73 -4.04 -10.95 -13.14
C VAL A 73 -5.29 -10.08 -13.14
N GLU A 74 -6.48 -10.69 -13.21
CA GLU A 74 -7.75 -9.97 -13.22
C GLU A 74 -7.98 -9.20 -11.91
N ALA A 75 -7.78 -9.85 -10.77
CA ALA A 75 -7.92 -9.23 -9.46
C ALA A 75 -6.91 -8.09 -9.23
N VAL A 76 -5.67 -8.29 -9.69
CA VAL A 76 -4.60 -7.27 -9.61
C VAL A 76 -4.93 -6.06 -10.46
N ASN A 77 -5.44 -6.27 -11.69
CA ASN A 77 -5.82 -5.18 -12.58
C ASN A 77 -7.00 -4.38 -12.01
N ALA A 78 -8.06 -5.05 -11.55
CA ALA A 78 -9.21 -4.39 -10.93
C ALA A 78 -8.83 -3.59 -9.68
N ALA A 79 -8.02 -4.17 -8.79
CA ALA A 79 -7.56 -3.49 -7.58
C ALA A 79 -6.64 -2.31 -7.90
N ARG A 80 -5.79 -2.42 -8.94
CA ARG A 80 -4.93 -1.32 -9.40
C ARG A 80 -5.76 -0.18 -10.00
N GLU A 81 -6.76 -0.49 -10.81
CA GLU A 81 -7.65 0.51 -11.41
C GLU A 81 -8.36 1.33 -10.32
N ALA A 82 -8.97 0.67 -9.34
CA ALA A 82 -9.59 1.34 -8.20
C ALA A 82 -8.60 2.21 -7.40
N LEU A 83 -7.35 1.75 -7.27
CA LEU A 83 -6.30 2.52 -6.61
C LEU A 83 -5.88 3.74 -7.44
N LEU A 84 -5.77 3.62 -8.77
CA LEU A 84 -5.46 4.72 -9.68
C LEU A 84 -6.54 5.80 -9.62
N GLU A 85 -7.81 5.43 -9.67
CA GLU A 85 -8.94 6.35 -9.54
C GLU A 85 -8.89 7.12 -8.22
N MET A 86 -8.67 6.41 -7.10
CA MET A 86 -8.59 7.03 -5.79
C MET A 86 -7.40 7.99 -5.66
N VAL A 87 -6.26 7.68 -6.27
CA VAL A 87 -5.09 8.56 -6.31
C VAL A 87 -5.36 9.78 -7.17
N ALA A 88 -6.01 9.61 -8.34
CA ALA A 88 -6.39 10.71 -9.22
C ALA A 88 -7.38 11.67 -8.55
N GLU A 89 -8.35 11.16 -7.78
CA GLU A 89 -9.29 11.99 -7.01
C GLU A 89 -8.61 12.93 -5.99
N CYS A 90 -7.37 12.67 -5.61
CA CYS A 90 -6.64 13.48 -4.63
C CYS A 90 -5.87 14.65 -5.25
N ASP A 91 -5.87 14.78 -6.59
CA ASP A 91 -5.09 15.80 -7.30
C ASP A 91 -5.74 16.15 -8.64
N ASP A 92 -6.07 17.42 -8.84
CA ASP A 92 -6.77 17.90 -10.06
C ASP A 92 -5.94 17.66 -11.35
N GLU A 93 -4.62 17.77 -11.29
CA GLU A 93 -3.74 17.53 -12.43
C GLU A 93 -3.73 16.04 -12.80
N LEU A 94 -3.66 15.17 -11.80
CA LEU A 94 -3.72 13.72 -12.01
C LEU A 94 -5.10 13.28 -12.49
N MET A 95 -6.17 13.91 -12.01
CA MET A 95 -7.53 13.65 -12.47
C MET A 95 -7.66 14.00 -13.96
N ASN A 96 -7.12 15.13 -14.39
CA ASN A 96 -7.14 15.52 -15.80
C ASN A 96 -6.34 14.52 -16.66
N SER A 97 -5.13 14.15 -16.23
CA SER A 97 -4.31 13.13 -16.92
C SER A 97 -5.03 11.78 -17.01
N PHE A 98 -5.69 11.37 -15.94
CA PHE A 98 -6.46 10.13 -15.92
C PHE A 98 -7.68 10.17 -16.85
N LEU A 99 -8.41 11.30 -16.90
CA LEU A 99 -9.56 11.46 -17.79
C LEU A 99 -9.16 11.51 -19.27
N GLU A 100 -8.00 12.10 -19.59
CA GLU A 100 -7.50 12.20 -20.96
C GLU A 100 -6.92 10.87 -21.48
N ASN A 101 -6.18 10.14 -20.63
CA ASN A 101 -5.42 8.97 -21.03
C ASN A 101 -6.03 7.64 -20.59
N GLY A 102 -7.05 7.66 -19.73
CA GLY A 102 -7.64 6.48 -19.09
C GLY A 102 -6.73 5.76 -18.08
N THR A 103 -5.51 6.30 -17.85
CA THR A 103 -4.54 5.76 -16.89
C THR A 103 -3.52 6.83 -16.50
N LEU A 104 -2.71 6.54 -15.48
CA LEU A 104 -1.56 7.35 -15.09
C LEU A 104 -0.26 6.62 -15.45
N THR A 105 0.77 7.37 -15.80
CA THR A 105 2.12 6.82 -15.90
C THR A 105 2.63 6.35 -14.54
N ASP A 106 3.58 5.42 -14.50
CA ASP A 106 4.12 4.89 -13.23
C ASP A 106 4.77 6.01 -12.37
N GLU A 107 5.31 7.06 -13.01
CA GLU A 107 5.88 8.21 -12.32
C GLU A 107 4.80 9.11 -11.70
N GLU A 108 3.76 9.45 -12.45
CA GLU A 108 2.60 10.22 -11.97
C GLU A 108 1.90 9.48 -10.84
N PHE A 109 1.69 8.18 -11.03
CA PHE A 109 1.07 7.34 -10.01
C PHE A 109 1.90 7.29 -8.71
N GLY A 110 3.22 7.13 -8.80
CA GLY A 110 4.10 7.14 -7.63
C GLY A 110 4.07 8.47 -6.86
N LYS A 111 4.14 9.59 -7.57
CA LYS A 111 4.04 10.94 -6.99
C LYS A 111 2.66 11.18 -6.38
N GLY A 112 1.60 10.82 -7.12
CA GLY A 112 0.22 10.95 -6.68
C GLY A 112 -0.09 10.13 -5.44
N LEU A 113 0.35 8.89 -5.39
CA LEU A 113 0.15 8.01 -4.24
C LEU A 113 0.83 8.58 -2.98
N ARG A 114 2.06 9.11 -3.12
CA ARG A 114 2.75 9.79 -2.01
C ARG A 114 1.97 11.00 -1.50
N LYS A 115 1.48 11.85 -2.42
CA LYS A 115 0.65 13.01 -2.09
C LYS A 115 -0.66 12.59 -1.44
N ALA A 116 -1.36 11.59 -2.01
CA ALA A 116 -2.62 11.09 -1.48
C ALA A 116 -2.47 10.51 -0.05
N ILE A 117 -1.37 9.82 0.24
CA ILE A 117 -1.05 9.34 1.60
C ILE A 117 -0.78 10.53 2.54
N ALA A 118 0.00 11.52 2.11
CA ALA A 118 0.35 12.69 2.92
C ALA A 118 -0.88 13.52 3.32
N VAL A 119 -1.84 13.71 2.39
CA VAL A 119 -3.10 14.43 2.65
C VAL A 119 -4.19 13.54 3.27
N ARG A 120 -3.87 12.28 3.59
CA ARG A 120 -4.84 11.29 4.12
C ARG A 120 -6.01 11.02 3.19
N GLY A 121 -5.80 11.16 1.90
CA GLY A 121 -6.72 10.78 0.84
C GLY A 121 -6.79 9.27 0.64
N VAL A 122 -5.66 8.57 0.86
CA VAL A 122 -5.55 7.11 0.79
C VAL A 122 -4.97 6.57 2.09
N PHE A 123 -5.59 5.51 2.60
CA PHE A 123 -5.08 4.69 3.72
C PHE A 123 -4.57 3.36 3.15
N PRO A 124 -3.25 3.23 2.94
CA PRO A 124 -2.67 2.06 2.30
C PRO A 124 -2.74 0.82 3.21
N VAL A 125 -3.19 -0.30 2.64
CA VAL A 125 -3.27 -1.60 3.30
C VAL A 125 -2.31 -2.57 2.61
N PHE A 126 -1.52 -3.30 3.41
CA PHE A 126 -0.56 -4.28 2.94
C PHE A 126 -0.90 -5.66 3.48
N ALA A 127 -0.83 -6.68 2.62
CA ALA A 127 -0.87 -8.07 3.01
C ALA A 127 0.52 -8.50 3.50
N VAL A 128 0.67 -8.77 4.78
CA VAL A 128 1.97 -9.11 5.39
C VAL A 128 1.84 -10.27 6.35
N ALA A 129 2.76 -11.21 6.25
CA ALA A 129 2.96 -12.28 7.22
C ALA A 129 4.42 -12.28 7.69
N GLY A 130 4.68 -11.62 8.82
CA GLY A 130 6.05 -11.40 9.32
C GLY A 130 6.83 -12.68 9.60
N THR A 131 6.18 -13.71 10.16
CA THR A 131 6.80 -15.01 10.44
C THR A 131 7.19 -15.78 9.18
N ALA A 132 6.45 -15.59 8.09
CA ALA A 132 6.71 -16.17 6.77
C ALA A 132 7.51 -15.22 5.86
N MET A 133 7.86 -14.03 6.33
CA MET A 133 8.48 -12.95 5.56
C MET A 133 7.70 -12.55 4.29
N ALA A 134 6.44 -13.01 4.17
CA ALA A 134 5.60 -12.73 3.02
C ALA A 134 5.08 -11.29 3.06
N GLY A 135 5.17 -10.55 1.95
CA GLY A 135 4.70 -9.18 1.82
C GLY A 135 5.54 -8.12 2.55
N VAL A 136 6.58 -8.51 3.28
CA VAL A 136 7.44 -7.56 4.02
C VAL A 136 8.21 -6.65 3.08
N HIS A 137 8.76 -7.20 2.00
CA HIS A 137 9.55 -6.42 1.04
C HIS A 137 8.74 -5.29 0.37
N PRO A 138 7.55 -5.52 -0.21
CA PRO A 138 6.74 -4.43 -0.77
C PRO A 138 6.28 -3.42 0.28
N LEU A 139 6.05 -3.83 1.54
CA LEU A 139 5.76 -2.91 2.63
C LEU A 139 6.95 -1.98 2.89
N LEU A 140 8.17 -2.53 3.03
CA LEU A 140 9.37 -1.72 3.28
C LEU A 140 9.69 -0.79 2.11
N ALA A 141 9.56 -1.27 0.88
CA ALA A 141 9.73 -0.45 -0.31
C ALA A 141 8.73 0.71 -0.36
N ALA A 142 7.47 0.46 -0.01
CA ALA A 142 6.44 1.50 0.06
C ALA A 142 6.70 2.50 1.19
N LEU A 143 7.20 2.06 2.35
CA LEU A 143 7.60 2.96 3.44
C LEU A 143 8.70 3.91 2.98
N VAL A 144 9.72 3.40 2.31
CA VAL A 144 10.83 4.24 1.79
C VAL A 144 10.34 5.21 0.71
N ALA A 145 9.45 4.76 -0.18
CA ALA A 145 8.98 5.55 -1.32
C ALA A 145 7.91 6.58 -0.96
N ALA A 146 7.01 6.26 -0.04
CA ALA A 146 5.78 7.02 0.20
C ALA A 146 5.66 7.62 1.61
N ALA A 147 6.46 7.18 2.59
CA ALA A 147 6.43 7.81 3.91
C ALA A 147 7.09 9.20 3.85
N PRO A 148 6.43 10.24 4.38
CA PRO A 148 7.04 11.56 4.44
C PRO A 148 8.27 11.53 5.36
N SER A 149 9.33 12.23 4.96
CA SER A 149 10.48 12.47 5.82
C SER A 149 10.07 13.35 7.02
N PRO A 150 10.70 13.20 8.19
CA PRO A 150 10.51 14.13 9.31
C PRO A 150 10.74 15.60 8.92
N PHE A 151 11.60 15.86 7.94
CA PHE A 151 11.87 17.20 7.41
C PHE A 151 10.75 17.77 6.51
N GLU A 152 9.86 16.93 6.02
CA GLU A 152 8.68 17.32 5.22
C GLU A 152 7.42 17.48 6.10
N GLY A 153 7.52 17.16 7.38
CA GLY A 153 6.45 17.30 8.36
C GLY A 153 6.29 18.73 8.89
N PRO A 154 5.19 19.01 9.60
CA PRO A 154 5.02 20.30 10.27
C PRO A 154 6.11 20.48 11.33
N THR A 155 6.68 21.68 11.38
CA THR A 155 7.64 22.06 12.43
C THR A 155 6.88 22.13 13.77
N TRP A 156 7.31 21.34 14.73
CA TRP A 156 6.77 21.39 16.09
C TRP A 156 7.60 22.39 16.90
N THR A 157 6.94 23.42 17.43
CA THR A 157 7.57 24.33 18.36
C THR A 157 7.36 23.80 19.77
N ALA A 158 8.43 23.43 20.44
CA ALA A 158 8.39 23.09 21.86
C ALA A 158 8.51 24.38 22.69
N THR A 159 7.63 24.56 23.67
CA THR A 159 7.74 25.66 24.65
C THR A 159 8.22 25.03 25.96
N ALA A 160 9.37 25.50 26.46
CA ALA A 160 9.84 25.08 27.75
C ALA A 160 8.94 25.65 28.88
N GLU A 161 9.02 25.07 30.08
CA GLU A 161 8.21 25.51 31.25
C GLU A 161 8.45 27.00 31.63
N ASP A 162 9.60 27.56 31.23
CA ASP A 162 9.96 28.97 31.42
C ASP A 162 9.41 29.90 30.33
N GLY A 163 8.64 29.40 29.40
CA GLY A 163 7.99 30.15 28.31
C GLY A 163 8.91 30.49 27.13
N GLN A 164 10.13 29.97 27.09
CA GLN A 164 11.01 30.13 25.93
C GLN A 164 10.71 29.05 24.87
N SER A 165 10.49 29.51 23.64
CA SER A 165 10.32 28.62 22.47
C SER A 165 11.68 28.37 21.82
N GLY A 166 12.03 27.10 21.64
CA GLY A 166 13.20 26.65 20.91
C GLY A 166 12.86 26.17 19.48
#